data_2c9447bb9e9f34c572c325d569d21ec3
#
_entry.id   2c9447bb9e9f34c572c325d569d21ec3
#
_cell.length_a   1.000
_cell.length_b   1.000
_cell.length_c   1.000
_cell.angle_alpha   90.00
_cell.angle_beta   90.00
_cell.angle_gamma   90.00
#
_symmetry.space_group_name_H-M   'P 1'
#
loop_
_entity.id
_entity.type
_entity.pdbx_description
1 polymer ?
#
loop_
_entity_poly.entity_id
_entity_poly.type
_entity_poly.pdbx_seq_one_letter_code
_entity_poly.pdbx_strand_id
1 'polypeptide(L)'
;QNTLSLHDALPISEEEIRKQCPWAADGRKGGRKRNVITSLELESSKMEVINEALQARYREIEKNETRWEEIGVEDADYLIVAFGTVARICAKAQELAAEKGIKVGIVRPITLWPFPTEAINKAAQGKKGILCVELNAGQMIEDVRLAVHDSLPVEHFGRMGGIIPSPDEVLVALENKIINK
;
A
#
# COMPACT_ATOMS: atom_id res chain seq x y z
N GLN A 1 -4.69 -8.37 19.02
CA GLN A 1 -3.44 -8.99 18.49
C GLN A 1 -3.77 -10.40 18.02
N ASN A 2 -4.21 -10.56 16.78
CA ASN A 2 -4.23 -11.85 16.13
C ASN A 2 -3.02 -11.95 15.21
N THR A 3 -1.87 -12.23 15.78
CA THR A 3 -0.80 -12.86 15.05
C THR A 3 -1.27 -14.27 14.72
N LEU A 4 -1.74 -14.49 13.49
CA LEU A 4 -1.88 -15.84 12.97
C LEU A 4 -0.48 -16.47 13.00
N SER A 5 -0.28 -17.38 13.94
CA SER A 5 0.91 -18.22 13.99
C SER A 5 0.95 -19.04 12.70
N LEU A 6 2.14 -19.25 12.15
CA LEU A 6 2.34 -20.19 11.04
C LEU A 6 1.81 -21.61 11.36
N HIS A 7 1.57 -21.91 12.64
CA HIS A 7 0.97 -23.16 13.12
C HIS A 7 -0.56 -23.19 13.01
N ASP A 8 -1.23 -22.03 12.84
CA ASP A 8 -2.69 -21.97 12.70
C ASP A 8 -3.16 -22.19 11.26
N ALA A 9 -2.23 -22.16 10.29
CA ALA A 9 -2.48 -22.61 8.93
C ALA A 9 -2.30 -24.15 8.90
N LEU A 10 -3.33 -24.88 9.32
CA LEU A 10 -3.39 -26.33 9.07
C LEU A 10 -3.26 -26.56 7.57
N PRO A 11 -2.39 -27.51 7.13
CA PRO A 11 -2.28 -27.81 5.72
C PRO A 11 -3.64 -28.32 5.23
N ILE A 12 -4.27 -27.56 4.34
CA ILE A 12 -5.52 -27.95 3.69
C ILE A 12 -5.24 -29.22 2.89
N SER A 13 -6.02 -30.26 3.07
CA SER A 13 -5.84 -31.51 2.34
C SER A 13 -6.06 -31.31 0.83
N GLU A 14 -5.40 -32.12 -0.02
CA GLU A 14 -5.64 -32.07 -1.47
C GLU A 14 -7.13 -32.23 -1.81
N GLU A 15 -7.86 -33.01 -1.03
CA GLU A 15 -9.28 -33.24 -1.23
C GLU A 15 -10.10 -31.99 -0.93
N GLU A 16 -9.77 -31.25 0.13
CA GLU A 16 -10.42 -29.98 0.45
C GLU A 16 -10.11 -28.90 -0.58
N ILE A 17 -8.86 -28.80 -1.04
CA ILE A 17 -8.47 -27.88 -2.11
C ILE A 17 -9.28 -28.18 -3.38
N ARG A 18 -9.45 -29.44 -3.74
CA ARG A 18 -10.23 -29.84 -4.92
C ARG A 18 -11.71 -29.51 -4.80
N LYS A 19 -12.28 -29.60 -3.59
CA LYS A 19 -13.67 -29.20 -3.33
C LYS A 19 -13.85 -27.67 -3.45
N GLN A 20 -12.90 -26.91 -2.92
CA GLN A 20 -12.96 -25.45 -2.93
C GLN A 20 -12.57 -24.85 -4.29
N CYS A 21 -11.62 -25.49 -4.99
CA CYS A 21 -11.08 -25.02 -6.26
C CYS A 21 -11.19 -26.08 -7.36
N PRO A 22 -12.39 -26.50 -7.78
CA PRO A 22 -12.58 -27.53 -8.81
C PRO A 22 -12.00 -27.12 -10.18
N TRP A 23 -11.78 -25.84 -10.36
CA TRP A 23 -11.18 -25.22 -11.54
C TRP A 23 -9.65 -25.24 -11.54
N ALA A 24 -8.99 -25.60 -10.44
CA ALA A 24 -7.54 -25.52 -10.33
C ALA A 24 -6.82 -26.36 -11.40
N ALA A 25 -5.75 -25.80 -11.95
CA ALA A 25 -4.94 -26.42 -13.00
C ALA A 25 -3.84 -27.31 -12.39
N ASP A 26 -4.24 -28.35 -11.67
CA ASP A 26 -3.34 -29.30 -10.97
C ASP A 26 -2.89 -30.49 -11.85
N GLY A 27 -3.06 -30.39 -13.17
CA GLY A 27 -2.76 -31.45 -14.13
C GLY A 27 -3.90 -32.42 -14.32
N ARG A 28 -3.60 -33.59 -14.95
CA ARG A 28 -4.59 -34.65 -15.29
C ARG A 28 -4.58 -35.82 -14.32
N LYS A 29 -4.21 -35.57 -13.08
CA LYS A 29 -4.21 -36.60 -12.03
C LYS A 29 -5.61 -37.23 -11.87
N GLY A 30 -5.69 -38.54 -11.77
CA GLY A 30 -6.95 -39.26 -11.61
C GLY A 30 -7.84 -39.29 -12.86
N GLY A 31 -7.32 -38.99 -14.06
CA GLY A 31 -8.07 -39.12 -15.31
C GLY A 31 -9.16 -38.05 -15.53
N ARG A 32 -9.20 -36.99 -14.72
CA ARG A 32 -10.18 -35.89 -14.89
C ARG A 32 -10.05 -35.20 -16.24
N LYS A 33 -11.12 -34.56 -16.69
CA LYS A 33 -11.11 -33.70 -17.89
C LYS A 33 -10.18 -32.50 -17.72
N ARG A 34 -9.60 -32.02 -18.81
CA ARG A 34 -8.76 -30.83 -18.82
C ARG A 34 -9.60 -29.60 -18.40
N ASN A 35 -9.14 -28.85 -17.42
CA ASN A 35 -9.65 -27.52 -17.16
C ASN A 35 -9.04 -26.54 -18.16
N VAL A 36 -9.87 -25.72 -18.77
CA VAL A 36 -9.46 -24.60 -19.61
C VAL A 36 -9.91 -23.34 -18.89
N ILE A 37 -8.94 -22.52 -18.48
CA ILE A 37 -9.20 -21.24 -17.82
C ILE A 37 -8.70 -20.18 -18.79
N THR A 38 -9.59 -19.28 -19.18
CA THR A 38 -9.28 -18.19 -20.08
C THR A 38 -10.03 -16.94 -19.65
N SER A 39 -9.39 -15.77 -19.79
CA SER A 39 -10.03 -14.46 -19.62
C SER A 39 -10.52 -13.88 -20.97
N LEU A 40 -10.29 -14.57 -22.08
CA LEU A 40 -10.70 -14.11 -23.40
C LEU A 40 -12.21 -14.27 -23.58
N GLU A 41 -12.90 -13.14 -23.77
CA GLU A 41 -14.28 -13.08 -24.25
C GLU A 41 -14.34 -12.09 -25.43
N LEU A 42 -14.83 -12.56 -26.58
CA LEU A 42 -14.89 -11.76 -27.82
C LEU A 42 -16.27 -11.14 -28.06
N GLU A 43 -17.27 -11.58 -27.33
CA GLU A 43 -18.61 -11.02 -27.43
C GLU A 43 -18.74 -9.84 -26.46
N SER A 44 -18.85 -8.64 -27.00
CA SER A 44 -18.83 -7.38 -26.23
C SER A 44 -19.87 -7.33 -25.13
N SER A 45 -21.08 -7.81 -25.38
CA SER A 45 -22.17 -7.85 -24.39
C SER A 45 -21.90 -8.78 -23.22
N LYS A 46 -21.24 -9.91 -23.45
CA LYS A 46 -20.80 -10.81 -22.36
C LYS A 46 -19.62 -10.23 -21.57
N MET A 47 -18.68 -9.61 -22.28
CA MET A 47 -17.55 -8.94 -21.64
C MET A 47 -18.02 -7.80 -20.74
N GLU A 48 -19.03 -7.03 -21.13
CA GLU A 48 -19.62 -5.99 -20.31
C GLU A 48 -20.16 -6.55 -18.97
N VAL A 49 -20.96 -7.61 -19.03
CA VAL A 49 -21.50 -8.28 -17.80
C VAL A 49 -20.38 -8.80 -16.89
N ILE A 50 -19.31 -9.38 -17.47
CA ILE A 50 -18.14 -9.82 -16.72
C ILE A 50 -17.47 -8.63 -16.02
N ASN A 51 -17.28 -7.52 -16.74
CA ASN A 51 -16.65 -6.33 -16.18
C ASN A 51 -17.50 -5.67 -15.10
N GLU A 52 -18.82 -5.63 -15.22
CA GLU A 52 -19.72 -5.14 -14.17
C GLU A 52 -19.59 -5.97 -12.88
N ALA A 53 -19.54 -7.29 -13.02
CA ALA A 53 -19.34 -8.19 -11.88
C ALA A 53 -17.96 -8.00 -11.22
N LEU A 54 -16.90 -7.78 -12.03
CA LEU A 54 -15.56 -7.46 -11.53
C LEU A 54 -15.54 -6.12 -10.81
N GLN A 55 -16.17 -5.09 -11.36
CA GLN A 55 -16.25 -3.77 -10.72
C GLN A 55 -17.00 -3.83 -9.37
N ALA A 56 -18.07 -4.62 -9.29
CA ALA A 56 -18.78 -4.84 -8.03
C ALA A 56 -17.86 -5.49 -6.98
N ARG A 57 -17.08 -6.50 -7.38
CA ARG A 57 -16.09 -7.16 -6.51
C ARG A 57 -14.99 -6.20 -6.08
N TYR A 58 -14.47 -5.36 -6.97
CA TYR A 58 -13.44 -4.38 -6.62
C TYR A 58 -13.94 -3.39 -5.57
N ARG A 59 -15.17 -2.89 -5.69
CA ARG A 59 -15.77 -2.01 -4.68
C ARG A 59 -15.89 -2.68 -3.30
N GLU A 60 -16.21 -3.98 -3.25
CA GLU A 60 -16.22 -4.73 -1.99
C GLU A 60 -14.82 -4.90 -1.40
N ILE A 61 -13.81 -5.13 -2.23
CA ILE A 61 -12.39 -5.21 -1.79
C ILE A 61 -11.94 -3.85 -1.27
N GLU A 62 -12.20 -2.77 -1.98
CA GLU A 62 -11.87 -1.40 -1.57
C GLU A 62 -12.46 -1.08 -0.20
N LYS A 63 -13.70 -1.45 0.02
CA LYS A 63 -14.40 -1.21 1.29
C LYS A 63 -13.85 -2.01 2.47
N ASN A 64 -13.45 -3.27 2.22
CA ASN A 64 -13.17 -4.22 3.31
C ASN A 64 -11.68 -4.46 3.54
N GLU A 65 -10.81 -4.19 2.55
CA GLU A 65 -9.40 -4.59 2.60
C GLU A 65 -8.42 -3.41 2.62
N THR A 66 -8.88 -2.18 2.55
CA THR A 66 -8.00 -1.01 2.69
C THR A 66 -7.43 -0.94 4.09
N ARG A 67 -6.09 -0.96 4.20
CA ARG A 67 -5.38 -1.02 5.48
C ARG A 67 -4.21 -0.05 5.52
N TRP A 68 -4.05 0.61 6.66
CA TRP A 68 -2.95 1.53 6.94
C TRP A 68 -2.64 1.59 8.43
N GLU A 69 -1.57 2.26 8.77
CA GLU A 69 -1.14 2.56 10.13
C GLU A 69 -0.75 4.03 10.21
N GLU A 70 -1.12 4.69 11.30
CA GLU A 70 -0.75 6.06 11.61
C GLU A 70 0.14 6.10 12.84
N ILE A 71 1.25 6.84 12.78
CA ILE A 71 2.23 6.94 13.86
C ILE A 71 2.50 8.42 14.14
N GLY A 72 2.05 8.93 15.28
CA GLY A 72 2.29 10.30 15.71
C GLY A 72 1.70 11.38 14.80
N VAL A 73 0.59 11.07 14.10
CA VAL A 73 -0.01 11.97 13.11
C VAL A 73 -0.73 13.16 13.76
N GLU A 74 -1.36 12.98 14.92
CA GLU A 74 -2.24 13.99 15.54
C GLU A 74 -1.52 15.31 15.79
N ASP A 75 -0.35 15.29 16.44
CA ASP A 75 0.44 16.45 16.81
C ASP A 75 1.48 16.88 15.78
N ALA A 76 1.52 16.24 14.63
CA ALA A 76 2.53 16.47 13.61
C ALA A 76 2.27 17.77 12.81
N ASP A 77 3.35 18.47 12.47
CA ASP A 77 3.36 19.58 11.51
C ASP A 77 3.52 19.08 10.07
N TYR A 78 4.29 18.00 9.91
CA TYR A 78 4.65 17.40 8.63
C TYR A 78 4.34 15.91 8.62
N LEU A 79 4.12 15.34 7.44
CA LEU A 79 3.91 13.91 7.28
C LEU A 79 5.02 13.27 6.44
N ILE A 80 5.29 12.01 6.75
CA ILE A 80 5.98 11.07 5.87
C ILE A 80 4.96 10.01 5.46
N VAL A 81 4.89 9.72 4.16
CA VAL A 81 4.14 8.55 3.65
C VAL A 81 5.15 7.55 3.11
N ALA A 82 5.15 6.35 3.68
CA ALA A 82 6.10 5.29 3.33
C ALA A 82 5.53 3.91 3.63
N PHE A 83 5.95 2.88 2.90
CA PHE A 83 5.50 1.51 3.10
C PHE A 83 6.67 0.51 3.18
N GLY A 84 6.39 -0.69 3.64
CA GLY A 84 7.35 -1.79 3.69
C GLY A 84 8.59 -1.47 4.56
N THR A 85 9.76 -1.83 4.07
CA THR A 85 11.05 -1.61 4.77
C THR A 85 11.34 -0.13 5.00
N VAL A 86 10.98 0.72 4.05
CA VAL A 86 11.23 2.17 4.14
C VAL A 86 10.46 2.81 5.27
N ALA A 87 9.24 2.34 5.57
CA ALA A 87 8.46 2.85 6.68
C ALA A 87 9.18 2.66 8.04
N ARG A 88 9.95 1.57 8.21
CA ARG A 88 10.77 1.35 9.41
C ARG A 88 11.93 2.34 9.51
N ILE A 89 12.54 2.68 8.38
CA ILE A 89 13.59 3.67 8.30
C ILE A 89 13.03 5.06 8.64
N CYS A 90 11.85 5.36 8.11
CA CYS A 90 11.14 6.62 8.39
C CYS A 90 10.75 6.76 9.87
N ALA A 91 10.42 5.64 10.54
CA ALA A 91 10.17 5.67 11.99
C ALA A 91 11.40 6.14 12.76
N LYS A 92 12.62 5.69 12.38
CA LYS A 92 13.85 6.19 13.00
C LYS A 92 14.14 7.65 12.60
N ALA A 93 13.85 8.04 11.37
CA ALA A 93 13.96 9.45 10.96
C ALA A 93 12.99 10.36 11.73
N GLN A 94 11.78 9.88 12.08
CA GLN A 94 10.83 10.59 12.94
C GLN A 94 11.40 10.84 14.35
N GLU A 95 12.08 9.84 14.95
CA GLU A 95 12.75 10.00 16.25
C GLU A 95 13.85 11.08 16.16
N LEU A 96 14.70 11.03 15.13
CA LEU A 96 15.75 12.03 14.89
C LEU A 96 15.18 13.44 14.66
N ALA A 97 14.04 13.55 13.97
CA ALA A 97 13.33 14.80 13.78
C ALA A 97 12.83 15.37 15.14
N ALA A 98 12.28 14.49 15.99
CA ALA A 98 11.80 14.91 17.31
C ALA A 98 12.94 15.43 18.22
N GLU A 99 14.16 14.86 18.13
CA GLU A 99 15.35 15.39 18.82
C GLU A 99 15.70 16.83 18.41
N LYS A 100 15.32 17.22 17.17
CA LYS A 100 15.46 18.60 16.66
C LYS A 100 14.23 19.47 16.91
N GLY A 101 13.20 18.98 17.57
CA GLY A 101 11.94 19.68 17.80
C GLY A 101 11.03 19.75 16.59
N ILE A 102 11.28 18.93 15.56
CA ILE A 102 10.45 18.84 14.35
C ILE A 102 9.38 17.76 14.55
N LYS A 103 8.11 18.15 14.46
CA LYS A 103 6.98 17.25 14.67
C LYS A 103 6.58 16.57 13.36
N VAL A 104 6.90 15.31 13.22
CA VAL A 104 6.64 14.50 12.03
C VAL A 104 5.70 13.35 12.37
N GLY A 105 4.65 13.16 11.59
CA GLY A 105 3.79 11.98 11.63
C GLY A 105 4.10 11.05 10.45
N ILE A 106 3.78 9.78 10.59
CA ILE A 106 3.93 8.81 9.52
C ILE A 106 2.57 8.20 9.21
N VAL A 107 2.20 8.17 7.93
CA VAL A 107 1.13 7.34 7.41
C VAL A 107 1.77 6.20 6.62
N ARG A 108 1.53 4.98 7.06
CA ARG A 108 2.06 3.77 6.43
C ARG A 108 0.94 3.01 5.73
N PRO A 109 0.81 3.08 4.40
CA PRO A 109 -0.03 2.15 3.67
C PRO A 109 0.42 0.70 3.90
N ILE A 110 -0.52 -0.16 4.29
CA ILE A 110 -0.32 -1.61 4.38
C ILE A 110 -0.75 -2.24 3.06
N THR A 111 -1.87 -1.77 2.51
CA THR A 111 -2.30 -2.08 1.14
C THR A 111 -1.92 -0.93 0.20
N LEU A 112 -1.36 -1.27 -0.96
CA LEU A 112 -1.11 -0.31 -2.05
C LEU A 112 -2.26 -0.32 -3.06
N TRP A 113 -3.02 -1.37 -3.10
CA TRP A 113 -4.35 -1.45 -3.69
C TRP A 113 -5.22 -2.37 -2.85
N PRO A 114 -6.34 -1.92 -2.35
CA PRO A 114 -6.82 -0.53 -2.42
C PRO A 114 -5.90 0.43 -1.65
N PHE A 115 -5.75 1.65 -2.19
CA PHE A 115 -4.93 2.68 -1.55
C PHE A 115 -5.72 3.41 -0.46
N PRO A 116 -5.13 3.75 0.70
CA PRO A 116 -5.83 4.40 1.81
C PRO A 116 -6.01 5.92 1.59
N THR A 117 -6.65 6.29 0.49
CA THR A 117 -6.83 7.68 0.04
C THR A 117 -7.50 8.56 1.10
N GLU A 118 -8.60 8.09 1.69
CA GLU A 118 -9.34 8.86 2.69
C GLU A 118 -8.53 9.08 3.97
N ALA A 119 -7.76 8.06 4.39
CA ALA A 119 -6.91 8.17 5.57
C ALA A 119 -5.79 9.18 5.36
N ILE A 120 -5.13 9.16 4.21
CA ILE A 120 -4.08 10.12 3.87
C ILE A 120 -4.65 11.54 3.76
N ASN A 121 -5.81 11.68 3.11
CA ASN A 121 -6.48 12.98 3.02
C ASN A 121 -6.80 13.55 4.42
N LYS A 122 -7.37 12.74 5.30
CA LYS A 122 -7.67 13.12 6.68
C LYS A 122 -6.41 13.47 7.46
N ALA A 123 -5.37 12.63 7.37
CA ALA A 123 -4.10 12.86 8.06
C ALA A 123 -3.41 14.16 7.60
N ALA A 124 -3.57 14.53 6.33
CA ALA A 124 -2.97 15.72 5.73
C ALA A 124 -3.62 17.05 6.17
N GLN A 125 -4.81 17.01 6.76
CA GLN A 125 -5.51 18.21 7.16
C GLN A 125 -4.72 19.02 8.20
N GLY A 126 -4.48 20.30 7.90
CA GLY A 126 -3.72 21.21 8.75
C GLY A 126 -2.21 20.97 8.77
N LYS A 127 -1.69 20.05 7.98
CA LYS A 127 -0.24 19.80 7.86
C LYS A 127 0.40 20.77 6.87
N LYS A 128 1.71 20.98 7.02
CA LYS A 128 2.49 21.93 6.21
C LYS A 128 3.09 21.29 4.96
N GLY A 129 3.19 19.96 4.91
CA GLY A 129 3.71 19.24 3.76
C GLY A 129 3.90 17.74 4.01
N ILE A 130 4.07 16.98 2.92
CA ILE A 130 4.26 15.54 2.92
C ILE A 130 5.54 15.17 2.18
N LEU A 131 6.38 14.35 2.81
CA LEU A 131 7.48 13.66 2.13
C LEU A 131 7.06 12.22 1.84
N CYS A 132 6.95 11.87 0.56
CA CYS A 132 6.74 10.49 0.12
C CYS A 132 8.10 9.81 -0.03
N VAL A 133 8.35 8.72 0.72
CA VAL A 133 9.65 8.02 0.71
C VAL A 133 9.50 6.62 0.14
N GLU A 134 10.26 6.33 -0.94
CA GLU A 134 10.11 5.11 -1.73
C GLU A 134 11.48 4.52 -2.15
N LEU A 135 11.51 3.23 -2.49
CA LEU A 135 12.70 2.59 -3.10
C LEU A 135 12.60 2.53 -4.64
N ASN A 136 12.09 3.62 -5.21
CA ASN A 136 11.92 3.78 -6.65
C ASN A 136 11.99 5.27 -7.03
N ALA A 137 11.72 5.60 -8.28
CA ALA A 137 11.77 6.97 -8.81
C ALA A 137 10.47 7.78 -8.60
N GLY A 138 9.51 7.25 -7.85
CA GLY A 138 8.20 7.87 -7.58
C GLY A 138 7.07 7.12 -8.28
N GLN A 139 6.34 6.33 -7.51
CA GLN A 139 5.12 5.64 -7.93
C GLN A 139 3.98 5.97 -6.95
N MET A 140 4.14 5.64 -5.68
CA MET A 140 3.13 5.93 -4.65
C MET A 140 2.89 7.44 -4.47
N ILE A 141 3.88 8.28 -4.76
CA ILE A 141 3.69 9.74 -4.67
C ILE A 141 2.54 10.24 -5.56
N GLU A 142 2.27 9.59 -6.69
CA GLU A 142 1.15 9.96 -7.55
C GLU A 142 -0.19 9.71 -6.84
N ASP A 143 -0.33 8.57 -6.18
CA ASP A 143 -1.52 8.25 -5.37
C ASP A 143 -1.65 9.19 -4.17
N VAL A 144 -0.54 9.55 -3.52
CA VAL A 144 -0.53 10.51 -2.40
C VAL A 144 -1.00 11.89 -2.87
N ARG A 145 -0.52 12.37 -4.02
CA ARG A 145 -0.96 13.65 -4.61
C ARG A 145 -2.45 13.64 -4.94
N LEU A 146 -2.92 12.56 -5.54
CA LEU A 146 -4.36 12.37 -5.80
C LEU A 146 -5.16 12.37 -4.50
N ALA A 147 -4.68 11.74 -3.44
CA ALA A 147 -5.36 11.68 -2.15
C ALA A 147 -5.53 13.06 -1.51
N VAL A 148 -4.55 13.95 -1.64
CA VAL A 148 -4.58 15.27 -1.00
C VAL A 148 -5.07 16.39 -1.93
N HIS A 149 -5.34 16.10 -3.20
CA HIS A 149 -5.86 17.05 -4.18
C HIS A 149 -5.01 18.35 -4.27
N ASP A 150 -3.70 18.21 -4.23
CA ASP A 150 -2.73 19.31 -4.25
C ASP A 150 -2.96 20.40 -3.16
N SER A 151 -3.63 20.04 -2.07
CA SER A 151 -3.96 20.97 -0.98
C SER A 151 -2.75 21.43 -0.15
N LEU A 152 -1.63 20.71 -0.26
CA LEU A 152 -0.36 21.00 0.41
C LEU A 152 0.81 20.46 -0.42
N PRO A 153 2.06 20.93 -0.17
CA PRO A 153 3.25 20.40 -0.88
C PRO A 153 3.46 18.93 -0.63
N VAL A 154 3.63 18.15 -1.71
CA VAL A 154 3.99 16.71 -1.67
C VAL A 154 5.28 16.51 -2.47
N GLU A 155 6.33 16.11 -1.79
CA GLU A 155 7.66 15.91 -2.39
C GLU A 155 8.09 14.45 -2.29
N HIS A 156 8.90 14.04 -3.26
CA HIS A 156 9.44 12.69 -3.34
C HIS A 156 10.88 12.64 -2.83
N PHE A 157 11.18 11.59 -2.06
CA PHE A 157 12.55 11.14 -1.79
C PHE A 157 12.63 9.63 -2.04
N GLY A 158 13.50 9.23 -2.95
CA GLY A 158 13.65 7.83 -3.34
C GLY A 158 15.09 7.43 -3.63
N ARG A 159 15.35 6.14 -3.43
CA ARG A 159 16.60 5.48 -3.83
C ARG A 159 16.25 4.30 -4.74
N MET A 160 17.13 3.98 -5.66
CA MET A 160 16.89 2.97 -6.70
C MET A 160 18.06 1.98 -6.77
N GLY A 161 17.87 0.88 -7.50
CA GLY A 161 18.94 -0.08 -7.76
C GLY A 161 19.42 -0.86 -6.53
N GLY A 162 18.55 -1.04 -5.52
CA GLY A 162 18.89 -1.79 -4.30
C GLY A 162 19.57 -0.96 -3.21
N ILE A 163 19.75 0.34 -3.42
CA ILE A 163 20.25 1.24 -2.37
C ILE A 163 19.12 1.54 -1.38
N ILE A 164 19.42 1.41 -0.10
CA ILE A 164 18.50 1.69 1.00
C ILE A 164 18.91 3.03 1.65
N PRO A 165 18.00 4.01 1.80
CA PRO A 165 18.30 5.27 2.45
C PRO A 165 18.56 5.08 3.95
N SER A 166 19.44 5.89 4.52
CA SER A 166 19.57 5.99 5.98
C SER A 166 18.48 6.89 6.58
N PRO A 167 18.18 6.78 7.89
CA PRO A 167 17.29 7.70 8.59
C PRO A 167 17.70 9.17 8.47
N ASP A 168 19.01 9.45 8.53
CA ASP A 168 19.56 10.80 8.38
C ASP A 168 19.32 11.36 6.97
N GLU A 169 19.46 10.55 5.92
CA GLU A 169 19.15 10.96 4.54
C GLU A 169 17.66 11.32 4.39
N VAL A 170 16.76 10.57 5.04
CA VAL A 170 15.33 10.87 5.04
C VAL A 170 15.05 12.19 5.75
N LEU A 171 15.66 12.42 6.93
CA LEU A 171 15.52 13.67 7.65
C LEU A 171 16.04 14.86 6.87
N VAL A 172 17.22 14.77 6.28
CA VAL A 172 17.79 15.81 5.42
C VAL A 172 16.89 16.09 4.21
N ALA A 173 16.31 15.05 3.62
CA ALA A 173 15.37 15.22 2.52
C ALA A 173 14.09 15.97 2.96
N LEU A 174 13.57 15.66 4.15
CA LEU A 174 12.42 16.36 4.72
C LEU A 174 12.73 17.82 4.97
N GLU A 175 13.88 18.12 5.60
CA GLU A 175 14.34 19.50 5.85
C GLU A 175 14.46 20.30 4.55
N ASN A 176 15.15 19.75 3.54
CA ASN A 176 15.46 20.46 2.31
C ASN A 176 14.29 20.58 1.34
N LYS A 177 13.39 19.60 1.30
CA LYS A 177 12.31 19.55 0.30
C LYS A 177 10.99 20.09 0.80
N ILE A 178 10.76 20.09 2.11
CA ILE A 178 9.48 20.45 2.71
C ILE A 178 9.63 21.64 3.68
N ILE A 179 10.57 21.56 4.65
CA ILE A 179 10.61 22.53 5.76
C ILE A 179 11.23 23.84 5.34
N ASN A 180 12.31 23.81 4.57
CA ASN A 180 13.11 24.98 4.19
C ASN A 180 12.74 25.55 2.80
N LYS A 181 11.61 25.10 2.21
CA LYS A 181 11.04 25.69 1.00
C LYS A 181 10.11 26.84 1.36
#